data_52cc828753f957b5c7a34dea6dfb4a48
#
_entry.id   52cc828753f957b5c7a34dea6dfb4a48
#
_cell.length_a   1.000
_cell.length_b   1.000
_cell.length_c   1.000
_cell.angle_alpha   90.00
_cell.angle_beta   90.00
_cell.angle_gamma   90.00
#
_symmetry.space_group_name_H-M   'P 1'
#
loop_
_entity.id
_entity.type
_entity.pdbx_description
1 polymer ?
#
loop_
_entity_poly.entity_id
_entity_poly.type
_entity_poly.pdbx_seq_one_letter_code
_entity_poly.pdbx_strand_id
1 'polypeptide(L)'
;MKFCVFFICNVFFLTPIYAAEEVSDVNPYGLGALWAQGDAVAKGTLLILVLMSMGSWYVIFTKFTEQSKLHRFAKTAQANFWTAGSVRQAAEALEADSPFRFIAEKGLEGASKHPGLLGNVDFNTWVTMALQRAMGTVQSRLQNGLAVLATVGSTAPFVGLFGTVWGIYHALVKIGMSGQASIDKVAGPVGEALIMTAIGLAVAVPAVLGYNWLVRRNKAAMDEVNAFGADLHAVLLASGQK
;
A
#
# COMPACT_ATOMS: atom_id res chain seq x y z
N MET A 1 -20.23 7.19 -2.29
CA MET A 1 -20.51 5.75 -2.31
C MET A 1 -19.29 4.84 -2.10
N LYS A 2 -18.03 5.31 -2.32
CA LYS A 2 -16.79 4.52 -2.09
C LYS A 2 -16.33 4.47 -0.62
N PHE A 3 -16.72 5.43 0.20
CA PHE A 3 -16.34 5.52 1.62
C PHE A 3 -17.12 4.53 2.52
N CYS A 4 -18.34 4.18 2.12
CA CYS A 4 -19.22 3.30 2.91
C CYS A 4 -18.80 1.82 2.83
N VAL A 5 -18.23 1.39 1.70
CA VAL A 5 -17.72 0.03 1.50
C VAL A 5 -16.45 -0.21 2.33
N PHE A 6 -15.65 0.83 2.55
CA PHE A 6 -14.42 0.78 3.35
C PHE A 6 -14.70 0.56 4.85
N PHE A 7 -15.76 1.18 5.36
CA PHE A 7 -16.17 1.02 6.76
C PHE A 7 -16.82 -0.35 7.02
N ILE A 8 -17.56 -0.87 6.05
CA ILE A 8 -18.24 -2.18 6.14
C ILE A 8 -17.23 -3.34 6.09
N CYS A 9 -16.15 -3.23 5.33
CA CYS A 9 -15.14 -4.28 5.24
C CYS A 9 -14.31 -4.42 6.54
N ASN A 10 -14.07 -3.31 7.26
CA ASN A 10 -13.40 -3.36 8.57
C ASN A 10 -14.31 -3.88 9.71
N VAL A 11 -15.61 -3.64 9.61
CA VAL A 11 -16.60 -4.13 10.58
C VAL A 11 -16.92 -5.60 10.34
N PHE A 12 -16.89 -6.06 9.07
CA PHE A 12 -17.22 -7.46 8.73
C PHE A 12 -16.14 -8.47 9.15
N PHE A 13 -14.88 -8.05 9.30
CA PHE A 13 -13.82 -8.94 9.80
C PHE A 13 -13.85 -9.12 11.34
N LEU A 14 -14.62 -8.28 12.05
CA LEU A 14 -14.78 -8.34 13.51
C LEU A 14 -16.09 -9.01 13.95
N THR A 15 -17.00 -9.36 13.02
CA THR A 15 -18.34 -9.85 13.36
C THR A 15 -18.58 -11.37 13.39
N PRO A 16 -17.69 -12.30 12.98
CA PRO A 16 -18.03 -13.72 13.02
C PRO A 16 -17.85 -14.41 14.38
N ILE A 17 -17.47 -13.70 15.46
CA ILE A 17 -17.26 -14.32 16.78
C ILE A 17 -18.48 -14.14 17.73
N TYR A 18 -19.53 -13.43 17.33
CA TYR A 18 -20.67 -13.12 18.19
C TYR A 18 -21.97 -13.82 17.83
N ALA A 19 -21.92 -15.01 17.24
CA ALA A 19 -23.11 -15.81 17.03
C ALA A 19 -23.07 -17.09 17.90
N ALA A 20 -23.00 -16.91 19.21
CA ALA A 20 -23.39 -17.96 20.19
C ALA A 20 -23.67 -17.32 21.55
N GLU A 21 -24.91 -17.48 21.98
CA GLU A 21 -25.46 -17.25 23.33
C GLU A 21 -25.66 -15.79 23.80
N GLU A 22 -26.94 -15.41 23.86
CA GLU A 22 -27.45 -14.36 24.73
C GLU A 22 -27.24 -14.74 26.20
N VAL A 23 -26.05 -14.46 26.69
CA VAL A 23 -25.85 -14.15 28.10
C VAL A 23 -25.45 -12.68 28.13
N SER A 24 -26.27 -11.85 28.75
CA SER A 24 -26.01 -10.45 29.02
C SER A 24 -24.86 -10.27 30.04
N ASP A 25 -23.71 -10.85 29.76
CA ASP A 25 -22.47 -10.56 30.44
C ASP A 25 -21.68 -9.64 29.53
N VAL A 26 -21.79 -8.34 29.81
CA VAL A 26 -20.84 -7.35 29.32
C VAL A 26 -19.48 -7.87 29.75
N ASN A 27 -18.72 -8.42 28.80
CA ASN A 27 -17.37 -8.94 29.07
C ASN A 27 -16.55 -7.80 29.72
N PRO A 28 -16.27 -7.88 31.04
CA PRO A 28 -15.63 -6.79 31.78
C PRO A 28 -14.19 -6.53 31.28
N TYR A 29 -13.67 -7.38 30.39
CA TYR A 29 -12.31 -7.34 29.86
C TYR A 29 -12.27 -7.12 28.32
N GLY A 30 -13.38 -6.66 27.71
CA GLY A 30 -13.50 -6.44 26.27
C GLY A 30 -12.95 -5.08 25.83
N LEU A 31 -12.99 -4.83 24.51
CA LEU A 31 -12.56 -3.55 23.89
C LEU A 31 -13.28 -2.34 24.49
N GLY A 32 -14.53 -2.50 24.93
CA GLY A 32 -15.29 -1.45 25.61
C GLY A 32 -14.71 -1.08 26.97
N ALA A 33 -14.27 -2.08 27.75
CA ALA A 33 -13.61 -1.88 29.05
C ALA A 33 -12.25 -1.19 28.85
N LEU A 34 -11.48 -1.59 27.85
CA LEU A 34 -10.20 -0.99 27.48
C LEU A 34 -10.32 0.51 27.16
N TRP A 35 -11.42 0.90 26.46
CA TRP A 35 -11.70 2.30 26.18
C TRP A 35 -12.20 3.07 27.42
N ALA A 36 -13.01 2.46 28.25
CA ALA A 36 -13.59 3.11 29.43
C ALA A 36 -12.57 3.27 30.57
N GLN A 37 -11.77 2.22 30.84
CA GLN A 37 -10.86 2.14 31.98
C GLN A 37 -9.40 2.41 31.63
N GLY A 38 -9.03 2.33 30.34
CA GLY A 38 -7.68 2.57 29.85
C GLY A 38 -7.19 4.00 30.12
N ASP A 39 -5.94 4.13 30.45
CA ASP A 39 -5.27 5.41 30.62
C ASP A 39 -5.00 6.11 29.27
N ALA A 40 -4.48 7.34 29.30
CA ALA A 40 -4.19 8.13 28.10
C ALA A 40 -3.21 7.42 27.17
N VAL A 41 -2.24 6.65 27.69
CA VAL A 41 -1.24 5.94 26.91
C VAL A 41 -1.84 4.73 26.20
N ALA A 42 -2.69 3.95 26.89
CA ALA A 42 -3.40 2.83 26.31
C ALA A 42 -4.33 3.30 25.16
N LYS A 43 -5.09 4.37 25.40
CA LYS A 43 -5.96 4.99 24.38
C LYS A 43 -5.16 5.53 23.18
N GLY A 44 -4.02 6.19 23.45
CA GLY A 44 -3.13 6.68 22.42
C GLY A 44 -2.53 5.56 21.55
N THR A 45 -2.10 4.46 22.19
CA THR A 45 -1.58 3.27 21.50
C THR A 45 -2.66 2.63 20.61
N LEU A 46 -3.87 2.48 21.12
CA LEU A 46 -5.01 1.97 20.34
C LEU A 46 -5.32 2.88 19.15
N LEU A 47 -5.34 4.19 19.34
CA LEU A 47 -5.58 5.16 18.27
C LEU A 47 -4.51 5.05 17.18
N ILE A 48 -3.23 4.93 17.55
CA ILE A 48 -2.14 4.73 16.59
C ILE A 48 -2.37 3.46 15.77
N LEU A 49 -2.71 2.34 16.40
CA LEU A 49 -2.97 1.07 15.71
C LEU A 49 -4.17 1.18 14.75
N VAL A 50 -5.23 1.89 15.13
CA VAL A 50 -6.38 2.16 14.26
C VAL A 50 -5.97 2.99 13.04
N LEU A 51 -5.18 4.05 13.23
CA LEU A 51 -4.68 4.88 12.12
C LEU A 51 -3.77 4.08 11.19
N MET A 52 -2.89 3.25 11.74
CA MET A 52 -2.03 2.35 10.96
C MET A 52 -2.84 1.34 10.15
N SER A 53 -3.89 0.76 10.75
CA SER A 53 -4.81 -0.15 10.04
C SER A 53 -5.53 0.56 8.90
N MET A 54 -6.13 1.73 9.16
CA MET A 54 -6.81 2.51 8.12
C MET A 54 -5.87 2.89 6.98
N GLY A 55 -4.66 3.34 7.29
CA GLY A 55 -3.64 3.67 6.29
C GLY A 55 -3.25 2.46 5.42
N SER A 56 -3.08 1.29 6.03
CA SER A 56 -2.74 0.06 5.31
C SER A 56 -3.86 -0.35 4.34
N TRP A 57 -5.09 -0.40 4.81
CA TRP A 57 -6.24 -0.75 3.95
C TRP A 57 -6.46 0.26 2.84
N TYR A 58 -6.28 1.57 3.12
CA TYR A 58 -6.35 2.61 2.10
C TYR A 58 -5.33 2.37 0.97
N VAL A 59 -4.06 2.10 1.33
CA VAL A 59 -3.00 1.83 0.34
C VAL A 59 -3.29 0.54 -0.43
N ILE A 60 -3.66 -0.55 0.24
CA ILE A 60 -3.98 -1.82 -0.43
C ILE A 60 -5.09 -1.62 -1.46
N PHE A 61 -6.19 -0.95 -1.10
CA PHE A 61 -7.33 -0.77 -1.97
C PHE A 61 -7.04 0.15 -3.16
N THR A 62 -6.37 1.28 -2.91
CA THR A 62 -6.00 2.22 -3.98
C THR A 62 -5.03 1.59 -4.97
N LYS A 63 -4.03 0.86 -4.48
CA LYS A 63 -3.05 0.18 -5.33
C LYS A 63 -3.65 -1.02 -6.08
N PHE A 64 -4.57 -1.74 -5.48
CA PHE A 64 -5.30 -2.79 -6.18
C PHE A 64 -6.06 -2.26 -7.40
N THR A 65 -6.75 -1.15 -7.26
CA THR A 65 -7.49 -0.52 -8.37
C THR A 65 -6.55 0.06 -9.44
N GLU A 66 -5.44 0.68 -9.02
CA GLU A 66 -4.41 1.21 -9.93
C GLU A 66 -3.77 0.10 -10.78
N GLN A 67 -3.37 -1.01 -10.16
CA GLN A 67 -2.78 -2.15 -10.87
C GLN A 67 -3.75 -2.86 -11.81
N SER A 68 -5.04 -2.92 -11.44
CA SER A 68 -6.06 -3.50 -12.31
C SER A 68 -6.26 -2.67 -13.58
N LYS A 69 -6.18 -1.35 -13.48
CA LYS A 69 -6.19 -0.43 -14.62
C LYS A 69 -4.93 -0.61 -15.49
N LEU A 70 -3.76 -0.72 -14.87
CA LEU A 70 -2.50 -0.89 -15.58
C LEU A 70 -2.50 -2.12 -16.48
N HIS A 71 -2.96 -3.25 -15.97
CA HIS A 71 -3.05 -4.49 -16.77
C HIS A 71 -4.02 -4.35 -17.96
N ARG A 72 -5.11 -3.59 -17.80
CA ARG A 72 -6.00 -3.26 -18.92
C ARG A 72 -5.28 -2.39 -19.95
N PHE A 73 -4.55 -1.36 -19.51
CA PHE A 73 -3.80 -0.49 -20.41
C PHE A 73 -2.72 -1.27 -21.18
N ALA A 74 -2.03 -2.23 -20.54
CA ALA A 74 -1.04 -3.08 -21.19
C ALA A 74 -1.67 -3.89 -22.35
N LYS A 75 -2.81 -4.53 -22.11
CA LYS A 75 -3.53 -5.26 -23.15
C LYS A 75 -3.95 -4.37 -24.31
N THR A 76 -4.46 -3.18 -24.02
CA THR A 76 -4.88 -2.21 -25.05
C THR A 76 -3.66 -1.71 -25.85
N ALA A 77 -2.53 -1.45 -25.17
CA ALA A 77 -1.29 -1.03 -25.84
C ALA A 77 -0.77 -2.13 -26.77
N GLN A 78 -0.72 -3.38 -26.31
CA GLN A 78 -0.29 -4.51 -27.14
C GLN A 78 -1.18 -4.75 -28.36
N ALA A 79 -2.49 -4.57 -28.22
CA ALA A 79 -3.43 -4.81 -29.32
C ALA A 79 -3.42 -3.70 -30.38
N ASN A 80 -3.34 -2.43 -29.96
CA ASN A 80 -3.65 -1.30 -30.83
C ASN A 80 -2.44 -0.46 -31.22
N PHE A 81 -1.40 -0.41 -30.37
CA PHE A 81 -0.27 0.50 -30.57
C PHE A 81 0.52 0.15 -31.85
N TRP A 82 0.75 -1.13 -32.11
CA TRP A 82 1.57 -1.60 -33.22
C TRP A 82 0.85 -1.64 -34.58
N THR A 83 -0.47 -1.43 -34.61
CA THR A 83 -1.27 -1.38 -35.84
C THR A 83 -1.41 0.01 -36.43
N ALA A 84 -0.97 1.05 -35.70
CA ALA A 84 -1.06 2.43 -36.15
C ALA A 84 0.03 2.80 -37.16
N GLY A 85 -0.27 3.74 -38.07
CA GLY A 85 0.67 4.16 -39.11
C GLY A 85 1.86 5.00 -38.63
N SER A 86 1.81 5.54 -37.40
CA SER A 86 2.93 6.27 -36.77
C SER A 86 2.87 6.19 -35.25
N VAL A 87 4.05 6.32 -34.59
CA VAL A 87 4.16 6.31 -33.12
C VAL A 87 3.31 7.40 -32.47
N ARG A 88 3.18 8.56 -33.12
CA ARG A 88 2.34 9.66 -32.61
C ARG A 88 0.85 9.28 -32.60
N GLN A 89 0.33 8.78 -33.71
CA GLN A 89 -1.06 8.30 -33.79
C GLN A 89 -1.33 7.16 -32.81
N ALA A 90 -0.37 6.23 -32.70
CA ALA A 90 -0.44 5.15 -31.73
C ALA A 90 -0.54 5.65 -30.29
N ALA A 91 0.28 6.64 -29.92
CA ALA A 91 0.26 7.24 -28.58
C ALA A 91 -1.08 7.98 -28.30
N GLU A 92 -1.59 8.73 -29.26
CA GLU A 92 -2.86 9.46 -29.16
C GLU A 92 -4.07 8.52 -29.04
N ALA A 93 -3.99 7.31 -29.58
CA ALA A 93 -5.04 6.29 -29.49
C ALA A 93 -5.11 5.62 -28.09
N LEU A 94 -4.07 5.75 -27.26
CA LEU A 94 -4.08 5.24 -25.90
C LEU A 94 -4.77 6.19 -24.93
N GLU A 95 -5.37 5.64 -23.87
CA GLU A 95 -6.00 6.43 -22.81
C GLU A 95 -5.01 7.44 -22.19
N ALA A 96 -5.47 8.66 -21.86
CA ALA A 96 -4.63 9.76 -21.37
C ALA A 96 -3.84 9.40 -20.09
N ASP A 97 -4.45 8.62 -19.19
CA ASP A 97 -3.85 8.17 -17.94
C ASP A 97 -2.95 6.93 -18.11
N SER A 98 -2.79 6.42 -19.33
CA SER A 98 -1.99 5.22 -19.60
C SER A 98 -0.51 5.50 -19.44
N PRO A 99 0.23 4.71 -18.64
CA PRO A 99 1.69 4.82 -18.56
C PRO A 99 2.38 4.49 -19.89
N PHE A 100 1.77 3.68 -20.75
CA PHE A 100 2.29 3.36 -22.07
C PHE A 100 2.22 4.59 -23.01
N ARG A 101 1.13 5.37 -22.94
CA ARG A 101 1.03 6.66 -23.62
C ARG A 101 2.09 7.63 -23.13
N PHE A 102 2.26 7.76 -21.82
CA PHE A 102 3.27 8.63 -21.21
C PHE A 102 4.68 8.28 -21.70
N ILE A 103 5.04 6.98 -21.76
CA ILE A 103 6.36 6.53 -22.24
C ILE A 103 6.52 6.85 -23.73
N ALA A 104 5.49 6.62 -24.55
CA ALA A 104 5.53 6.92 -25.98
C ALA A 104 5.69 8.42 -26.26
N GLU A 105 4.94 9.27 -25.56
CA GLU A 105 5.05 10.73 -25.66
C GLU A 105 6.44 11.23 -25.23
N LYS A 106 7.01 10.67 -24.13
CA LYS A 106 8.36 11.02 -23.67
C LYS A 106 9.46 10.52 -24.60
N GLY A 107 9.27 9.37 -25.22
CA GLY A 107 10.17 8.86 -26.26
C GLY A 107 10.17 9.75 -27.51
N LEU A 108 8.99 10.15 -28.00
CA LEU A 108 8.84 11.08 -29.12
C LEU A 108 9.41 12.48 -28.80
N GLU A 109 9.12 13.00 -27.62
CA GLU A 109 9.69 14.27 -27.16
C GLU A 109 11.22 14.21 -27.12
N GLY A 110 11.79 13.10 -26.62
CA GLY A 110 13.22 12.84 -26.61
C GLY A 110 13.79 12.84 -28.03
N ALA A 111 13.19 12.08 -28.94
CA ALA A 111 13.63 12.01 -30.34
C ALA A 111 13.58 13.37 -31.05
N SER A 112 12.55 14.18 -30.82
CA SER A 112 12.39 15.52 -31.43
C SER A 112 13.37 16.57 -30.93
N LYS A 113 13.86 16.45 -29.69
CA LYS A 113 14.78 17.42 -29.07
C LYS A 113 16.27 17.16 -29.42
N HIS A 114 16.60 16.02 -29.98
CA HIS A 114 17.98 15.66 -30.30
C HIS A 114 18.70 16.61 -31.26
N PRO A 115 18.07 17.12 -32.36
CA PRO A 115 18.74 17.97 -33.33
C PRO A 115 19.20 19.34 -32.82
N GLY A 116 18.80 19.74 -31.61
CA GLY A 116 19.14 21.02 -31.00
C GLY A 116 20.44 21.01 -30.21
N LEU A 117 20.36 21.31 -28.90
CA LEU A 117 21.49 21.45 -27.97
C LEU A 117 22.31 20.14 -27.78
N LEU A 118 21.81 19.00 -28.24
CA LEU A 118 22.30 17.67 -27.95
C LEU A 118 23.00 16.97 -29.13
N GLY A 119 23.28 17.72 -30.21
CA GLY A 119 23.87 17.16 -31.44
C GLY A 119 25.22 16.43 -31.25
N ASN A 120 25.88 16.61 -30.09
CA ASN A 120 27.11 15.90 -29.75
C ASN A 120 26.86 14.58 -29.00
N VAL A 121 25.60 14.25 -28.66
CA VAL A 121 25.22 13.00 -27.99
C VAL A 121 24.64 12.07 -29.06
N ASP A 122 25.10 10.82 -29.09
CA ASP A 122 24.55 9.83 -29.99
C ASP A 122 23.01 9.69 -29.80
N PHE A 123 22.28 9.67 -30.92
CA PHE A 123 20.82 9.63 -30.96
C PHE A 123 20.26 8.42 -30.19
N ASN A 124 20.88 7.25 -30.41
CA ASN A 124 20.48 6.03 -29.69
C ASN A 124 20.62 6.19 -28.17
N THR A 125 21.77 6.70 -27.74
CA THR A 125 22.04 6.95 -26.31
C THR A 125 21.03 7.92 -25.71
N TRP A 126 20.70 8.99 -26.43
CA TRP A 126 19.75 10.00 -25.96
C TRP A 126 18.33 9.44 -25.83
N VAL A 127 17.83 8.75 -26.86
CA VAL A 127 16.49 8.12 -26.82
C VAL A 127 16.41 7.07 -25.72
N THR A 128 17.46 6.25 -25.57
CA THR A 128 17.55 5.27 -24.46
C THR A 128 17.39 5.95 -23.10
N MET A 129 18.15 7.03 -22.86
CA MET A 129 18.05 7.77 -21.58
C MET A 129 16.67 8.40 -21.37
N ALA A 130 16.02 8.89 -22.43
CA ALA A 130 14.68 9.47 -22.34
C ALA A 130 13.64 8.41 -21.96
N LEU A 131 13.68 7.24 -22.59
CA LEU A 131 12.79 6.12 -22.27
C LEU A 131 13.05 5.56 -20.88
N GLN A 132 14.31 5.37 -20.48
CA GLN A 132 14.65 4.89 -19.13
C GLN A 132 14.14 5.85 -18.04
N ARG A 133 14.26 7.16 -18.23
CA ARG A 133 13.68 8.15 -17.29
C ARG A 133 12.16 8.06 -17.22
N ALA A 134 11.49 7.88 -18.36
CA ALA A 134 10.04 7.72 -18.40
C ALA A 134 9.61 6.43 -17.67
N MET A 135 10.25 5.30 -17.95
CA MET A 135 9.99 4.02 -17.28
C MET A 135 10.29 4.10 -15.78
N GLY A 136 11.38 4.74 -15.37
CA GLY A 136 11.72 4.99 -13.96
C GLY A 136 10.65 5.83 -13.24
N THR A 137 10.04 6.80 -13.91
CA THR A 137 8.93 7.57 -13.37
C THR A 137 7.69 6.70 -13.14
N VAL A 138 7.37 5.81 -14.08
CA VAL A 138 6.28 4.82 -13.92
C VAL A 138 6.57 3.87 -12.75
N GLN A 139 7.78 3.36 -12.66
CA GLN A 139 8.22 2.50 -11.56
C GLN A 139 8.05 3.19 -10.19
N SER A 140 8.50 4.44 -10.08
CA SER A 140 8.35 5.24 -8.85
C SER A 140 6.87 5.40 -8.46
N ARG A 141 5.98 5.69 -9.43
CA ARG A 141 4.53 5.77 -9.17
C ARG A 141 3.95 4.47 -8.64
N LEU A 142 4.35 3.33 -9.20
CA LEU A 142 3.90 2.01 -8.73
C LEU A 142 4.37 1.69 -7.30
N GLN A 143 5.56 2.16 -6.93
CA GLN A 143 6.14 1.94 -5.61
C GLN A 143 5.58 2.89 -4.53
N ASN A 144 4.97 4.00 -4.92
CA ASN A 144 4.39 4.95 -3.96
C ASN A 144 3.36 4.26 -3.04
N GLY A 145 3.46 4.53 -1.75
CA GLY A 145 2.59 3.96 -0.72
C GLY A 145 3.04 2.59 -0.19
N LEU A 146 3.89 1.84 -0.90
CA LEU A 146 4.40 0.56 -0.39
C LEU A 146 5.22 0.73 0.90
N ALA A 147 5.94 1.84 1.04
CA ALA A 147 6.69 2.15 2.25
C ALA A 147 5.78 2.22 3.49
N VAL A 148 4.54 2.70 3.36
CA VAL A 148 3.56 2.72 4.45
C VAL A 148 3.24 1.31 4.90
N LEU A 149 2.95 0.39 3.96
CA LEU A 149 2.65 -1.00 4.28
C LEU A 149 3.84 -1.71 4.94
N ALA A 150 5.06 -1.48 4.43
CA ALA A 150 6.28 -2.03 5.02
C ALA A 150 6.48 -1.52 6.45
N THR A 151 6.30 -0.21 6.67
CA THR A 151 6.43 0.41 8.01
C THR A 151 5.37 -0.14 8.96
N VAL A 152 4.10 -0.14 8.57
CA VAL A 152 3.02 -0.67 9.43
C VAL A 152 3.26 -2.14 9.74
N GLY A 153 3.59 -2.96 8.73
CA GLY A 153 3.84 -4.38 8.91
C GLY A 153 4.98 -4.68 9.89
N SER A 154 6.04 -3.87 9.88
CA SER A 154 7.18 -4.04 10.78
C SER A 154 6.99 -3.40 12.15
N THR A 155 6.24 -2.30 12.29
CA THR A 155 6.17 -1.53 13.55
C THR A 155 4.91 -1.79 14.36
N ALA A 156 3.77 -2.17 13.74
CA ALA A 156 2.52 -2.39 14.46
C ALA A 156 2.61 -3.45 15.59
N PRO A 157 3.35 -4.57 15.44
CA PRO A 157 3.54 -5.52 16.53
C PRO A 157 4.25 -4.89 17.74
N PHE A 158 5.23 -4.02 17.49
CA PHE A 158 5.97 -3.35 18.58
C PHE A 158 5.12 -2.29 19.27
N VAL A 159 4.25 -1.60 18.53
CA VAL A 159 3.26 -0.67 19.11
C VAL A 159 2.29 -1.44 20.01
N GLY A 160 1.81 -2.61 19.56
CA GLY A 160 0.97 -3.50 20.38
C GLY A 160 1.70 -4.00 21.63
N LEU A 161 2.95 -4.45 21.47
CA LEU A 161 3.80 -4.89 22.58
C LEU A 161 4.05 -3.76 23.60
N PHE A 162 4.29 -2.54 23.13
CA PHE A 162 4.41 -1.37 24.01
C PHE A 162 3.15 -1.19 24.86
N GLY A 163 1.96 -1.27 24.26
CA GLY A 163 0.69 -1.20 24.98
C GLY A 163 0.55 -2.30 26.04
N THR A 164 1.02 -3.52 25.74
CA THR A 164 1.02 -4.64 26.69
C THR A 164 1.94 -4.36 27.88
N VAL A 165 3.19 -3.98 27.62
CA VAL A 165 4.17 -3.68 28.68
C VAL A 165 3.68 -2.55 29.57
N TRP A 166 3.13 -1.50 28.99
CA TRP A 166 2.56 -0.37 29.72
C TRP A 166 1.39 -0.78 30.61
N GLY A 167 0.45 -1.56 30.08
CA GLY A 167 -0.72 -2.04 30.83
C GLY A 167 -0.33 -2.94 32.02
N ILE A 168 0.61 -3.88 31.81
CA ILE A 168 1.11 -4.75 32.88
C ILE A 168 1.86 -3.94 33.94
N TYR A 169 2.69 -2.98 33.55
CA TYR A 169 3.37 -2.08 34.47
C TYR A 169 2.37 -1.36 35.39
N HIS A 170 1.32 -0.77 34.83
CA HIS A 170 0.30 -0.08 35.60
C HIS A 170 -0.51 -1.01 36.52
N ALA A 171 -0.79 -2.23 36.09
CA ALA A 171 -1.40 -3.25 36.90
C ALA A 171 -0.57 -3.55 38.16
N LEU A 172 0.74 -3.76 37.97
CA LEU A 172 1.67 -4.04 39.08
C LEU A 172 1.80 -2.87 40.04
N VAL A 173 1.84 -1.64 39.55
CA VAL A 173 1.87 -0.43 40.40
C VAL A 173 0.60 -0.35 41.28
N LYS A 174 -0.58 -0.56 40.69
CA LYS A 174 -1.86 -0.55 41.44
C LYS A 174 -1.90 -1.62 42.54
N ILE A 175 -1.38 -2.81 42.26
CA ILE A 175 -1.28 -3.90 43.24
C ILE A 175 -0.33 -3.51 44.41
N GLY A 176 0.85 -2.98 44.05
CA GLY A 176 1.83 -2.54 45.06
C GLY A 176 1.27 -1.47 46.00
N MET A 177 0.47 -0.51 45.44
CA MET A 177 -0.15 0.54 46.25
C MET A 177 -1.33 0.05 47.11
N SER A 178 -2.05 -0.99 46.66
CA SER A 178 -3.21 -1.52 47.40
C SER A 178 -2.86 -2.50 48.50
N GLY A 179 -1.64 -3.01 48.51
CA GLY A 179 -1.16 -4.01 49.48
C GLY A 179 -1.86 -5.39 49.41
N GLN A 180 -2.82 -5.54 48.46
CA GLN A 180 -3.63 -6.75 48.30
C GLN A 180 -3.41 -7.33 46.90
N ALA A 181 -2.62 -8.38 46.81
CA ALA A 181 -2.44 -9.16 45.58
C ALA A 181 -3.60 -10.16 45.44
N SER A 182 -4.77 -9.70 44.98
CA SER A 182 -5.86 -10.61 44.60
C SER A 182 -5.87 -10.82 43.10
N ILE A 183 -6.16 -12.03 42.64
CA ILE A 183 -6.22 -12.41 41.22
C ILE A 183 -7.24 -11.54 40.47
N ASP A 184 -8.37 -11.24 41.12
CA ASP A 184 -9.43 -10.40 40.52
C ASP A 184 -8.99 -8.98 40.14
N LYS A 185 -8.01 -8.42 40.87
CA LYS A 185 -7.45 -7.09 40.58
C LYS A 185 -6.39 -7.10 39.46
N VAL A 186 -5.84 -8.27 39.16
CA VAL A 186 -4.75 -8.44 38.17
C VAL A 186 -5.28 -8.92 36.83
N ALA A 187 -6.27 -9.81 36.83
CA ALA A 187 -6.75 -10.49 35.63
C ALA A 187 -7.29 -9.50 34.57
N GLY A 188 -8.01 -8.46 35.01
CA GLY A 188 -8.55 -7.42 34.13
C GLY A 188 -7.47 -6.67 33.37
N PRO A 189 -6.63 -5.90 34.07
CA PRO A 189 -5.57 -5.11 33.40
C PRO A 189 -4.58 -5.92 32.57
N VAL A 190 -4.27 -7.16 32.99
CA VAL A 190 -3.41 -8.07 32.22
C VAL A 190 -4.13 -8.55 30.96
N GLY A 191 -5.40 -8.92 31.08
CA GLY A 191 -6.22 -9.31 29.92
C GLY A 191 -6.32 -8.20 28.88
N GLU A 192 -6.60 -6.96 29.34
CA GLU A 192 -6.64 -5.78 28.48
C GLU A 192 -5.28 -5.52 27.78
N ALA A 193 -4.19 -5.66 28.52
CA ALA A 193 -2.85 -5.51 27.96
C ALA A 193 -2.60 -6.53 26.84
N LEU A 194 -2.94 -7.81 27.01
CA LEU A 194 -2.77 -8.84 25.97
C LEU A 194 -3.54 -8.56 24.69
N ILE A 195 -4.72 -7.95 24.79
CA ILE A 195 -5.52 -7.53 23.62
C ILE A 195 -4.75 -6.55 22.76
N MET A 196 -3.97 -5.64 23.33
CA MET A 196 -3.15 -4.68 22.57
C MET A 196 -2.15 -5.36 21.65
N THR A 197 -1.46 -6.42 22.12
CA THR A 197 -0.56 -7.20 21.25
C THR A 197 -1.33 -7.92 20.16
N ALA A 198 -2.48 -8.50 20.47
CA ALA A 198 -3.32 -9.17 19.47
C ALA A 198 -3.78 -8.19 18.37
N ILE A 199 -4.18 -6.96 18.73
CA ILE A 199 -4.54 -5.90 17.76
C ILE A 199 -3.33 -5.50 16.94
N GLY A 200 -2.15 -5.33 17.55
CA GLY A 200 -0.90 -5.02 16.84
C GLY A 200 -0.57 -6.05 15.75
N LEU A 201 -0.73 -7.34 16.06
CA LEU A 201 -0.54 -8.43 15.10
C LEU A 201 -1.64 -8.43 14.02
N ALA A 202 -2.90 -8.21 14.41
CA ALA A 202 -4.02 -8.13 13.47
C ALA A 202 -3.88 -6.99 12.45
N VAL A 203 -3.22 -5.90 12.82
CA VAL A 203 -2.89 -4.78 11.94
C VAL A 203 -1.69 -5.11 11.05
N ALA A 204 -0.66 -5.75 11.60
CA ALA A 204 0.58 -6.03 10.88
C ALA A 204 0.43 -7.07 9.77
N VAL A 205 -0.29 -8.17 10.05
CA VAL A 205 -0.39 -9.30 9.10
C VAL A 205 -0.98 -8.89 7.75
N PRO A 206 -2.13 -8.20 7.68
CA PRO A 206 -2.67 -7.73 6.39
C PRO A 206 -1.72 -6.76 5.67
N ALA A 207 -1.01 -5.89 6.41
CA ALA A 207 -0.08 -4.94 5.83
C ALA A 207 1.10 -5.64 5.15
N VAL A 208 1.70 -6.66 5.81
CA VAL A 208 2.80 -7.46 5.24
C VAL A 208 2.34 -8.28 4.03
N LEU A 209 1.19 -8.93 4.13
CA LEU A 209 0.64 -9.71 3.02
C LEU A 209 0.33 -8.81 1.81
N GLY A 210 -0.30 -7.65 2.06
CA GLY A 210 -0.59 -6.65 1.03
C GLY A 210 0.68 -6.12 0.38
N TYR A 211 1.70 -5.78 1.17
CA TYR A 211 3.01 -5.35 0.67
C TYR A 211 3.64 -6.37 -0.27
N ASN A 212 3.78 -7.62 0.18
CA ASN A 212 4.42 -8.67 -0.60
C ASN A 212 3.67 -8.99 -1.90
N TRP A 213 2.34 -8.95 -1.84
CA TRP A 213 1.50 -9.17 -3.02
C TRP A 213 1.65 -8.02 -4.03
N LEU A 214 1.61 -6.76 -3.57
CA LEU A 214 1.77 -5.57 -4.41
C LEU A 214 3.16 -5.50 -5.05
N VAL A 215 4.22 -5.81 -4.30
CA VAL A 215 5.59 -5.85 -4.83
C VAL A 215 5.71 -6.83 -5.99
N ARG A 216 5.15 -8.04 -5.85
CA ARG A 216 5.16 -9.03 -6.95
C ARG A 216 4.39 -8.55 -8.18
N ARG A 217 3.22 -7.96 -7.98
CA ARG A 217 2.42 -7.43 -9.10
C ARG A 217 3.08 -6.23 -9.77
N ASN A 218 3.72 -5.36 -9.00
CA ASN A 218 4.48 -4.24 -9.55
C ASN A 218 5.63 -4.73 -10.42
N LYS A 219 6.31 -5.80 -10.03
CA LYS A 219 7.36 -6.40 -10.84
C LYS A 219 6.81 -6.88 -12.19
N ALA A 220 5.74 -7.68 -12.18
CA ALA A 220 5.12 -8.16 -13.41
C ALA A 220 4.65 -7.00 -14.32
N ALA A 221 4.06 -5.95 -13.72
CA ALA A 221 3.65 -4.76 -14.46
C ALA A 221 4.84 -4.01 -15.07
N MET A 222 5.97 -3.94 -14.37
CA MET A 222 7.21 -3.33 -14.90
C MET A 222 7.85 -4.17 -16.00
N ASP A 223 7.71 -5.49 -15.97
CA ASP A 223 8.18 -6.35 -17.07
C ASP A 223 7.41 -6.02 -18.37
N GLU A 224 6.09 -5.81 -18.32
CA GLU A 224 5.28 -5.35 -19.47
C GLU A 224 5.69 -3.95 -19.94
N VAL A 225 5.95 -3.02 -19.03
CA VAL A 225 6.43 -1.67 -19.33
C VAL A 225 7.80 -1.68 -20.00
N ASN A 226 8.71 -2.49 -19.50
CA ASN A 226 10.07 -2.61 -20.05
C ASN A 226 10.06 -3.23 -21.46
N ALA A 227 9.24 -4.27 -21.67
CA ALA A 227 9.07 -4.86 -23.00
C ALA A 227 8.54 -3.83 -24.00
N PHE A 228 7.48 -3.09 -23.63
CA PHE A 228 6.95 -2.01 -24.48
C PHE A 228 8.00 -0.92 -24.75
N GLY A 229 8.79 -0.53 -23.75
CA GLY A 229 9.86 0.46 -23.90
C GLY A 229 10.95 0.01 -24.86
N ALA A 230 11.33 -1.27 -24.84
CA ALA A 230 12.32 -1.85 -25.73
C ALA A 230 11.83 -1.88 -27.19
N ASP A 231 10.58 -2.29 -27.41
CA ASP A 231 9.98 -2.31 -28.74
C ASP A 231 9.83 -0.88 -29.31
N LEU A 232 9.37 0.06 -28.48
CA LEU A 232 9.28 1.46 -28.85
C LEU A 232 10.63 2.08 -29.21
N HIS A 233 11.68 1.74 -28.46
CA HIS A 233 13.03 2.18 -28.75
C HIS A 233 13.49 1.73 -30.14
N ALA A 234 13.26 0.47 -30.51
CA ALA A 234 13.60 -0.04 -31.83
C ALA A 234 12.89 0.72 -32.95
N VAL A 235 11.59 1.04 -32.76
CA VAL A 235 10.80 1.80 -33.76
C VAL A 235 11.27 3.25 -33.86
N LEU A 236 11.60 3.90 -32.76
CA LEU A 236 12.10 5.29 -32.77
C LEU A 236 13.45 5.40 -33.47
N LEU A 237 14.35 4.43 -33.26
CA LEU A 237 15.64 4.39 -33.98
C LEU A 237 15.45 4.19 -35.48
N ALA A 238 14.55 3.28 -35.88
CA ALA A 238 14.25 3.06 -37.29
C ALA A 238 13.66 4.28 -37.99
N SER A 239 12.89 5.08 -37.27
CA SER A 239 12.26 6.33 -37.78
C SER A 239 13.23 7.52 -37.83
N GLY A 240 14.22 7.57 -36.96
CA GLY A 240 15.23 8.65 -36.89
C GLY A 240 16.39 8.53 -37.90
N GLN A 241 16.48 7.41 -38.61
CA GLN A 241 17.48 7.18 -39.66
C GLN A 241 17.01 7.62 -41.06
N LYS A 242 15.80 8.12 -41.19
CA LYS A 242 15.24 8.72 -42.41
C LYS A 242 15.30 10.23 -42.33
#